data_9e60fa614b683fcecdf406d48ba29143
#
_entry.id   9e60fa614b683fcecdf406d48ba29143
#
_cell.length_a   1.000
_cell.length_b   1.000
_cell.length_c   1.000
_cell.angle_alpha   90.00
_cell.angle_beta   90.00
_cell.angle_gamma   90.00
#
_symmetry.space_group_name_H-M   'P 1'
#
loop_
_entity.id
_entity.type
_entity.pdbx_description
1 polymer ?
#
loop_
_entity_poly.entity_id
_entity_poly.type
_entity_poly.pdbx_seq_one_letter_code
_entity_poly.pdbx_strand_id
1 'polypeptide(L)'
;NKDIISCNFKNAKINTKKIIFATNGFLKSLGIKSNYNFPITLTASMTRSLTDEEFRSIGQPKEWGVLPVRPMGATIRMTKDRRILIRNTAEVHNPFKMSKTDLDKRSINQKIGVKKRFPQLPDDIIQSSWSGIVSRTRNSSQIFEKIDNNVFVAGCYNGSGIGVGNLFGEQIAIKASNENTKEIEVIEARNKPTWLPPQPFLNLGVKTRLIYERFKARSEI
;
A
#
# COMPACT_ATOMS: atom_id res chain seq x y z
N ASN A 1 7.67 30.83 22.59
CA ASN A 1 8.13 30.59 21.21
C ASN A 1 7.03 29.87 20.43
N LYS A 2 6.23 30.61 19.66
CA LYS A 2 5.09 30.10 18.86
C LYS A 2 5.52 29.21 17.66
N ASP A 3 6.83 29.07 17.40
CA ASP A 3 7.36 28.41 16.20
C ASP A 3 7.99 27.05 16.45
N ILE A 4 7.90 26.51 17.66
CA ILE A 4 8.51 25.22 18.00
C ILE A 4 7.43 24.15 18.17
N ILE A 5 7.52 23.08 17.38
CA ILE A 5 6.69 21.88 17.48
C ILE A 5 7.41 20.88 18.38
N SER A 6 6.74 20.42 19.44
CA SER A 6 7.26 19.38 20.33
C SER A 6 6.66 18.03 19.97
N CYS A 7 7.51 17.11 19.55
CA CYS A 7 7.15 15.71 19.28
C CYS A 7 7.53 14.87 20.49
N ASN A 8 6.55 14.31 21.20
CA ASN A 8 6.75 13.47 22.36
C ASN A 8 6.67 11.98 21.97
N PHE A 9 7.72 11.25 22.23
CA PHE A 9 7.80 9.80 22.05
C PHE A 9 7.86 9.11 23.42
N LYS A 10 7.71 7.79 23.46
CA LYS A 10 7.75 7.03 24.72
C LYS A 10 9.00 7.32 25.55
N ASN A 11 10.17 7.44 24.92
CA ASN A 11 11.47 7.58 25.56
C ASN A 11 12.27 8.80 25.07
N ALA A 12 11.64 9.73 24.33
CA ALA A 12 12.34 10.87 23.77
C ALA A 12 11.38 12.05 23.53
N LYS A 13 11.93 13.26 23.50
CA LYS A 13 11.24 14.48 23.07
C LYS A 13 12.10 15.18 22.04
N ILE A 14 11.49 15.53 20.91
CA ILE A 14 12.16 16.27 19.84
C ILE A 14 11.44 17.61 19.69
N ASN A 15 12.19 18.70 19.74
CA ASN A 15 11.71 20.04 19.42
C ASN A 15 12.20 20.42 18.02
N THR A 16 11.30 20.81 17.14
CA THR A 16 11.61 21.17 15.76
C THR A 16 10.83 22.39 15.32
N LYS A 17 11.34 23.09 14.31
CA LYS A 17 10.63 24.22 13.69
C LYS A 17 9.61 23.75 12.65
N LYS A 18 9.82 22.59 12.01
CA LYS A 18 8.95 22.08 10.96
C LYS A 18 8.80 20.58 11.10
N ILE A 19 7.64 20.05 10.71
CA ILE A 19 7.38 18.60 10.66
C ILE A 19 6.78 18.22 9.31
N ILE A 20 7.24 17.11 8.75
CA ILE A 20 6.70 16.49 7.54
C ILE A 20 6.14 15.11 7.90
N PHE A 21 4.85 14.91 7.70
CA PHE A 21 4.21 13.62 7.84
C PHE A 21 4.23 12.87 6.51
N ALA A 22 5.13 11.92 6.38
CA ALA A 22 5.28 11.03 5.20
C ALA A 22 4.89 9.58 5.54
N THR A 23 3.97 9.39 6.47
CA THR A 23 3.62 8.08 7.06
C THR A 23 2.59 7.29 6.25
N ASN A 24 2.20 7.76 5.07
CA ASN A 24 1.29 7.12 4.11
C ASN A 24 0.09 6.40 4.77
N GLY A 25 0.11 5.07 4.89
CA GLY A 25 -0.96 4.25 5.45
C GLY A 25 -1.31 4.54 6.90
N PHE A 26 -0.44 5.20 7.65
CA PHE A 26 -0.62 5.53 9.06
C PHE A 26 -1.10 6.98 9.32
N LEU A 27 -1.30 7.79 8.29
CA LEU A 27 -1.80 9.16 8.44
C LEU A 27 -3.09 9.21 9.26
N LYS A 28 -4.03 8.30 8.97
CA LYS A 28 -5.30 8.22 9.69
C LYS A 28 -5.13 7.91 11.18
N SER A 29 -4.23 7.01 11.54
CA SER A 29 -3.96 6.66 12.95
C SER A 29 -3.28 7.79 13.74
N LEU A 30 -2.64 8.72 13.04
CA LEU A 30 -2.08 9.96 13.59
C LEU A 30 -3.08 11.11 13.62
N GLY A 31 -4.35 10.89 13.28
CA GLY A 31 -5.37 11.93 13.22
C GLY A 31 -5.28 12.86 12.01
N ILE A 32 -4.33 12.59 11.08
CA ILE A 32 -4.05 13.47 9.95
C ILE A 32 -4.96 13.13 8.77
N LYS A 33 -5.75 14.12 8.32
CA LYS A 33 -6.70 13.95 7.20
C LYS A 33 -7.59 12.71 7.34
N SER A 34 -8.03 12.38 8.55
CA SER A 34 -8.75 11.14 8.91
C SER A 34 -10.04 10.93 8.12
N ASN A 35 -10.69 12.01 7.69
CA ASN A 35 -11.92 11.97 6.89
C ASN A 35 -11.67 12.02 5.37
N TYR A 36 -10.43 11.86 4.91
CA TYR A 36 -10.06 11.94 3.50
C TYR A 36 -9.28 10.72 3.02
N ASN A 37 -8.89 9.84 3.93
CA ASN A 37 -8.18 8.61 3.60
C ASN A 37 -8.61 7.43 4.46
N PHE A 38 -8.40 6.23 3.95
CA PHE A 38 -8.65 4.99 4.67
C PHE A 38 -7.60 3.93 4.32
N PRO A 39 -7.17 3.13 5.30
CA PRO A 39 -6.24 2.04 5.08
C PRO A 39 -6.96 0.81 4.50
N ILE A 40 -6.27 0.12 3.60
CA ILE A 40 -6.59 -1.24 3.14
C ILE A 40 -5.40 -2.12 3.44
N THR A 41 -5.64 -3.28 4.03
CA THR A 41 -4.61 -4.28 4.29
C THR A 41 -4.54 -5.22 3.09
N LEU A 42 -3.33 -5.40 2.58
CA LEU A 42 -2.99 -6.35 1.53
C LEU A 42 -2.20 -7.51 2.15
N THR A 43 -2.40 -8.72 1.65
CA THR A 43 -1.53 -9.85 1.97
C THR A 43 -0.87 -10.40 0.72
N ALA A 44 0.38 -10.78 0.88
CA ALA A 44 1.19 -11.39 -0.14
C ALA A 44 1.92 -12.61 0.42
N SER A 45 2.26 -13.52 -0.46
CA SER A 45 3.10 -14.68 -0.16
C SER A 45 4.23 -14.80 -1.17
N MET A 46 5.31 -15.42 -0.73
CA MET A 46 6.47 -15.73 -1.57
C MET A 46 6.81 -17.21 -1.43
N THR A 47 7.11 -17.81 -2.55
CA THR A 47 7.61 -19.20 -2.58
C THR A 47 9.03 -19.27 -2.01
N ARG A 48 9.49 -20.46 -1.67
CA ARG A 48 10.92 -20.73 -1.63
C ARG A 48 11.52 -20.54 -3.03
N SER A 49 12.84 -20.51 -3.12
CA SER A 49 13.51 -20.59 -4.43
C SER A 49 13.12 -21.88 -5.13
N LEU A 50 12.79 -21.83 -6.42
CA LEU A 50 12.47 -22.98 -7.23
C LEU A 50 13.72 -23.85 -7.44
N THR A 51 13.58 -25.17 -7.39
CA THR A 51 14.62 -26.10 -7.80
C THR A 51 14.90 -25.96 -9.31
N ASP A 52 16.00 -26.53 -9.78
CA ASP A 52 16.31 -26.50 -11.21
C ASP A 52 15.24 -27.24 -12.05
N GLU A 53 14.66 -28.29 -11.51
CA GLU A 53 13.57 -29.03 -12.16
C GLU A 53 12.27 -28.21 -12.21
N GLU A 54 11.86 -27.63 -11.09
CA GLU A 54 10.69 -26.75 -11.01
C GLU A 54 10.85 -25.54 -11.93
N PHE A 55 12.04 -24.95 -11.96
CA PHE A 55 12.31 -23.78 -12.80
C PHE A 55 12.29 -24.16 -14.30
N ARG A 56 12.81 -25.33 -14.67
CA ARG A 56 12.66 -25.87 -16.03
C ARG A 56 11.20 -26.13 -16.40
N SER A 57 10.41 -26.67 -15.48
CA SER A 57 8.99 -27.00 -15.72
C SER A 57 8.13 -25.77 -16.05
N ILE A 58 8.53 -24.58 -15.63
CA ILE A 58 7.86 -23.32 -15.95
C ILE A 58 8.51 -22.54 -17.10
N GLY A 59 9.47 -23.14 -17.82
CA GLY A 59 10.11 -22.56 -19.02
C GLY A 59 11.29 -21.61 -18.72
N GLN A 60 11.89 -21.68 -17.54
CA GLN A 60 13.08 -20.89 -17.15
C GLN A 60 12.94 -19.37 -17.45
N PRO A 61 11.88 -18.72 -17.00
CA PRO A 61 11.65 -17.33 -17.35
C PRO A 61 12.71 -16.41 -16.74
N LYS A 62 13.06 -15.33 -17.44
CA LYS A 62 13.78 -14.21 -16.84
C LYS A 62 12.91 -13.56 -15.75
N GLU A 63 13.48 -12.59 -15.01
CA GLU A 63 12.69 -11.77 -14.09
C GLU A 63 11.53 -11.07 -14.80
N TRP A 64 10.37 -11.08 -14.19
CA TRP A 64 9.19 -10.39 -14.70
C TRP A 64 8.24 -10.00 -13.57
N GLY A 65 7.34 -9.08 -13.85
CA GLY A 65 6.25 -8.70 -12.96
C GLY A 65 5.01 -8.38 -13.77
N VAL A 66 3.86 -8.85 -13.27
CA VAL A 66 2.55 -8.62 -13.86
C VAL A 66 1.65 -7.94 -12.84
N LEU A 67 1.02 -6.85 -13.26
CA LEU A 67 -0.06 -6.19 -12.54
C LEU A 67 -1.39 -6.60 -13.14
N PRO A 68 -2.42 -6.82 -12.32
CA PRO A 68 -3.74 -7.14 -12.82
C PRO A 68 -4.41 -5.92 -13.46
N VAL A 69 -5.27 -6.14 -14.43
CA VAL A 69 -6.14 -5.09 -14.99
C VAL A 69 -7.21 -4.69 -13.97
N ARG A 70 -7.74 -5.67 -13.23
CA ARG A 70 -8.74 -5.42 -12.19
C ARG A 70 -8.09 -5.11 -10.84
N PRO A 71 -8.62 -4.14 -10.05
CA PRO A 71 -8.03 -3.73 -8.76
C PRO A 71 -7.80 -4.86 -7.76
N MET A 72 -8.63 -5.91 -7.80
CA MET A 72 -8.55 -7.06 -6.90
C MET A 72 -7.87 -8.29 -7.51
N GLY A 73 -7.39 -8.21 -8.75
CA GLY A 73 -6.64 -9.28 -9.41
C GLY A 73 -5.26 -9.51 -8.79
N ALA A 74 -4.61 -10.57 -9.20
CA ALA A 74 -3.32 -10.97 -8.65
C ALA A 74 -2.17 -10.15 -9.24
N THR A 75 -1.36 -9.57 -8.37
CA THR A 75 -0.01 -9.11 -8.72
C THR A 75 0.94 -10.28 -8.54
N ILE A 76 1.75 -10.58 -9.55
CA ILE A 76 2.69 -11.70 -9.51
C ILE A 76 4.05 -11.21 -10.00
N ARG A 77 5.10 -11.73 -9.40
CA ARG A 77 6.47 -11.41 -9.79
C ARG A 77 7.36 -12.65 -9.69
N MET A 78 8.20 -12.84 -10.70
CA MET A 78 9.35 -13.72 -10.64
C MET A 78 10.58 -12.89 -10.25
N THR A 79 11.28 -13.32 -9.21
CA THR A 79 12.49 -12.66 -8.73
C THR A 79 13.75 -13.28 -9.34
N LYS A 80 14.88 -12.58 -9.26
CA LYS A 80 16.16 -13.05 -9.77
C LYS A 80 16.63 -14.36 -9.12
N ASP A 81 16.30 -14.56 -7.85
CA ASP A 81 16.60 -15.78 -7.08
C ASP A 81 15.52 -16.86 -7.25
N ARG A 82 14.76 -16.80 -8.37
CA ARG A 82 13.77 -17.82 -8.80
C ARG A 82 12.63 -18.04 -7.79
N ARG A 83 12.14 -16.96 -7.16
CA ARG A 83 10.97 -17.03 -6.28
C ARG A 83 9.76 -16.41 -6.98
N ILE A 84 8.59 -16.93 -6.68
CA ILE A 84 7.33 -16.34 -7.13
C ILE A 84 6.70 -15.59 -5.95
N LEU A 85 6.50 -14.29 -6.12
CA LEU A 85 5.67 -13.49 -5.24
C LEU A 85 4.27 -13.39 -5.80
N ILE A 86 3.27 -13.56 -4.96
CA ILE A 86 1.87 -13.35 -5.32
C ILE A 86 1.13 -12.52 -4.27
N ARG A 87 0.39 -11.51 -4.71
CA ARG A 87 -0.55 -10.71 -3.91
C ARG A 87 -1.91 -10.71 -4.61
N ASN A 88 -2.91 -11.34 -4.01
CA ASN A 88 -4.27 -11.44 -4.56
C ASN A 88 -5.37 -11.19 -3.52
N THR A 89 -5.03 -10.58 -2.39
CA THR A 89 -5.99 -10.21 -1.35
C THR A 89 -5.89 -8.74 -0.99
N ALA A 90 -7.02 -8.12 -0.70
CA ALA A 90 -7.14 -6.80 -0.13
C ALA A 90 -8.41 -6.76 0.74
N GLU A 91 -8.31 -6.20 1.94
CA GLU A 91 -9.41 -6.18 2.89
C GLU A 91 -9.33 -5.00 3.87
N VAL A 92 -10.45 -4.71 4.53
CA VAL A 92 -10.45 -3.87 5.73
C VAL A 92 -10.17 -4.78 6.91
N HIS A 93 -9.01 -4.61 7.54
CA HIS A 93 -8.56 -5.39 8.69
C HIS A 93 -8.25 -4.49 9.87
N ASN A 94 -8.68 -4.88 11.06
CA ASN A 94 -8.36 -4.20 12.31
C ASN A 94 -8.11 -5.27 13.39
N PRO A 95 -6.99 -5.25 14.10
CA PRO A 95 -5.89 -4.28 13.99
C PRO A 95 -5.11 -4.39 12.65
N PHE A 96 -4.33 -3.38 12.32
CA PHE A 96 -3.54 -3.37 11.07
C PHE A 96 -2.49 -4.50 11.00
N LYS A 97 -1.98 -4.92 12.14
CA LYS A 97 -1.05 -6.05 12.23
C LYS A 97 -1.85 -7.35 12.24
N MET A 98 -1.65 -8.19 11.25
CA MET A 98 -2.22 -9.54 11.20
C MET A 98 -1.44 -10.51 12.08
N SER A 99 -2.16 -11.40 12.76
CA SER A 99 -1.56 -12.55 13.46
C SER A 99 -1.03 -13.58 12.44
N LYS A 100 -0.21 -14.52 12.92
CA LYS A 100 0.23 -15.65 12.09
C LYS A 100 -0.98 -16.45 11.56
N THR A 101 -1.95 -16.75 12.42
CA THR A 101 -3.18 -17.45 12.03
C THR A 101 -3.96 -16.71 10.94
N ASP A 102 -4.00 -15.38 11.01
CA ASP A 102 -4.65 -14.57 9.96
C ASP A 102 -3.90 -14.66 8.63
N LEU A 103 -2.57 -14.59 8.66
CA LEU A 103 -1.73 -14.75 7.46
C LEU A 103 -1.86 -16.14 6.86
N ASP A 104 -1.87 -17.21 7.68
CA ASP A 104 -2.03 -18.58 7.22
C ASP A 104 -3.36 -18.77 6.49
N LYS A 105 -4.46 -18.24 7.02
CA LYS A 105 -5.78 -18.25 6.34
C LYS A 105 -5.75 -17.56 4.97
N ARG A 106 -5.06 -16.42 4.86
CA ARG A 106 -4.97 -15.66 3.59
C ARG A 106 -4.02 -16.31 2.61
N SER A 107 -2.97 -16.99 3.09
CA SER A 107 -2.02 -17.71 2.24
C SER A 107 -2.66 -18.80 1.40
N ILE A 108 -3.80 -19.34 1.82
CA ILE A 108 -4.60 -20.30 1.02
C ILE A 108 -4.99 -19.67 -0.33
N ASN A 109 -5.41 -18.39 -0.33
CA ASN A 109 -5.75 -17.70 -1.58
C ASN A 109 -4.53 -17.52 -2.49
N GLN A 110 -3.35 -17.25 -1.89
CA GLN A 110 -2.11 -17.13 -2.64
C GLN A 110 -1.67 -18.48 -3.22
N LYS A 111 -1.79 -19.58 -2.45
CA LYS A 111 -1.53 -20.94 -2.94
C LYS A 111 -2.42 -21.28 -4.15
N ILE A 112 -3.72 -21.04 -4.05
CA ILE A 112 -4.67 -21.23 -5.16
C ILE A 112 -4.24 -20.40 -6.37
N GLY A 113 -3.86 -19.15 -6.16
CA GLY A 113 -3.43 -18.26 -7.23
C GLY A 113 -2.14 -18.72 -7.92
N VAL A 114 -1.16 -19.26 -7.18
CA VAL A 114 0.06 -19.86 -7.74
C VAL A 114 -0.30 -21.13 -8.53
N LYS A 115 -1.10 -22.02 -7.95
CA LYS A 115 -1.46 -23.29 -8.56
C LYS A 115 -2.25 -23.14 -9.86
N LYS A 116 -3.13 -22.15 -9.93
CA LYS A 116 -3.85 -21.85 -11.19
C LYS A 116 -2.93 -21.47 -12.35
N ARG A 117 -1.80 -20.83 -12.08
CA ARG A 117 -0.87 -20.32 -13.08
C ARG A 117 0.28 -21.27 -13.37
N PHE A 118 0.66 -22.01 -12.36
CA PHE A 118 1.77 -22.95 -12.39
C PHE A 118 1.31 -24.30 -11.81
N PRO A 119 0.40 -25.02 -12.50
CA PRO A 119 -0.18 -26.27 -11.99
C PRO A 119 0.86 -27.37 -11.75
N GLN A 120 2.02 -27.30 -12.39
CA GLN A 120 3.14 -28.23 -12.24
C GLN A 120 3.95 -28.04 -10.96
N LEU A 121 3.82 -26.86 -10.27
CA LEU A 121 4.57 -26.63 -9.04
C LEU A 121 3.90 -27.32 -7.84
N PRO A 122 4.68 -27.73 -6.80
CA PRO A 122 4.14 -28.39 -5.61
C PRO A 122 3.26 -27.47 -4.76
N ASP A 123 2.39 -28.08 -3.95
CA ASP A 123 1.41 -27.33 -3.16
C ASP A 123 2.00 -26.67 -1.91
N ASP A 124 3.15 -27.14 -1.42
CA ASP A 124 3.85 -26.66 -0.23
C ASP A 124 4.92 -25.60 -0.52
N ILE A 125 4.88 -25.00 -1.70
CA ILE A 125 5.92 -24.10 -2.21
C ILE A 125 5.99 -22.75 -1.49
N ILE A 126 4.91 -22.31 -0.82
CA ILE A 126 4.89 -21.03 -0.12
C ILE A 126 5.77 -21.10 1.13
N GLN A 127 6.79 -20.26 1.20
CA GLN A 127 7.73 -20.17 2.30
C GLN A 127 7.36 -19.09 3.32
N SER A 128 6.86 -17.95 2.85
CA SER A 128 6.57 -16.81 3.71
C SER A 128 5.32 -16.06 3.26
N SER A 129 4.61 -15.48 4.22
CA SER A 129 3.45 -14.63 3.99
C SER A 129 3.52 -13.41 4.91
N TRP A 130 3.10 -12.26 4.40
CA TRP A 130 3.08 -11.01 5.16
C TRP A 130 1.91 -10.13 4.76
N SER A 131 1.66 -9.12 5.56
CA SER A 131 0.68 -8.07 5.26
C SER A 131 1.33 -6.70 5.19
N GLY A 132 0.70 -5.82 4.44
CA GLY A 132 1.07 -4.41 4.34
C GLY A 132 -0.15 -3.53 4.21
N ILE A 133 0.00 -2.23 4.52
CA ILE A 133 -1.08 -1.26 4.50
C ILE A 133 -0.88 -0.32 3.33
N VAL A 134 -1.95 -0.13 2.55
CA VAL A 134 -2.04 0.88 1.51
C VAL A 134 -3.09 1.90 1.91
N SER A 135 -2.73 3.17 1.92
CA SER A 135 -3.68 4.26 2.10
C SER A 135 -4.38 4.60 0.79
N ARG A 136 -5.69 4.77 0.85
CA ARG A 136 -6.51 5.12 -0.31
C ARG A 136 -7.40 6.31 -0.01
N THR A 137 -7.69 7.09 -1.03
CA THR A 137 -8.72 8.12 -1.05
C THR A 137 -9.89 7.68 -1.91
N ARG A 138 -11.03 8.32 -1.76
CA ARG A 138 -12.24 8.00 -2.54
C ARG A 138 -12.04 8.24 -4.04
N ASN A 139 -11.42 9.35 -4.40
CA ASN A 139 -11.23 9.80 -5.79
C ASN A 139 -9.81 9.52 -6.34
N SER A 140 -9.04 8.68 -5.65
CA SER A 140 -7.65 8.34 -6.01
C SER A 140 -6.66 9.53 -6.05
N SER A 141 -7.02 10.68 -5.52
CA SER A 141 -6.11 11.81 -5.35
C SER A 141 -5.15 11.55 -4.18
N GLN A 142 -3.90 11.95 -4.32
CA GLN A 142 -2.90 11.87 -3.26
C GLN A 142 -3.01 13.10 -2.33
N ILE A 143 -2.46 12.98 -1.14
CA ILE A 143 -2.34 14.10 -0.19
C ILE A 143 -0.97 14.73 -0.37
N PHE A 144 -0.94 16.04 -0.63
CA PHE A 144 0.25 16.88 -0.68
C PHE A 144 -0.15 18.27 -0.23
N GLU A 145 0.08 18.61 1.03
CA GLU A 145 -0.47 19.82 1.62
C GLU A 145 0.42 20.38 2.73
N LYS A 146 0.38 21.70 2.89
CA LYS A 146 0.73 22.38 4.13
C LYS A 146 -0.55 22.49 4.96
N ILE A 147 -0.64 21.78 6.09
CA ILE A 147 -1.85 21.70 6.92
C ILE A 147 -1.84 22.70 8.07
N ASP A 148 -0.68 23.24 8.42
CA ASP A 148 -0.50 24.32 9.38
C ASP A 148 0.81 25.07 9.06
N ASN A 149 1.12 26.17 9.74
CA ASN A 149 2.26 27.03 9.43
C ASN A 149 3.58 26.29 9.23
N ASN A 150 3.85 25.27 10.03
CA ASN A 150 5.08 24.50 9.99
C ASN A 150 4.84 22.99 9.88
N VAL A 151 3.63 22.57 9.43
CA VAL A 151 3.23 21.18 9.33
C VAL A 151 2.86 20.82 7.90
N PHE A 152 3.57 19.85 7.34
CA PHE A 152 3.44 19.41 5.96
C PHE A 152 3.07 17.93 5.91
N VAL A 153 2.36 17.52 4.86
CA VAL A 153 1.89 16.15 4.66
C VAL A 153 2.09 15.71 3.22
N ALA A 154 2.71 14.55 3.04
CA ALA A 154 2.76 13.86 1.76
C ALA A 154 2.39 12.38 1.96
N GLY A 155 1.43 11.85 1.20
CA GLY A 155 1.01 10.46 1.38
C GLY A 155 -0.23 10.09 0.61
N CYS A 156 -0.79 8.94 0.98
CA CYS A 156 -2.00 8.40 0.37
C CYS A 156 -1.83 8.12 -1.13
N TYR A 157 -0.76 7.40 -1.48
CA TYR A 157 -0.34 7.16 -2.87
C TYR A 157 -1.22 6.16 -3.63
N ASN A 158 -2.32 5.67 -3.04
CA ASN A 158 -3.32 4.78 -3.67
C ASN A 158 -2.75 3.49 -4.29
N GLY A 159 -1.59 3.03 -3.83
CA GLY A 159 -0.87 1.85 -4.35
C GLY A 159 0.30 2.16 -5.27
N SER A 160 0.48 3.41 -5.71
CA SER A 160 1.59 3.84 -6.60
C SER A 160 2.75 4.49 -5.84
N GLY A 161 3.05 4.00 -4.62
CA GLY A 161 3.95 4.67 -3.67
C GLY A 161 5.42 4.73 -4.09
N ILE A 162 5.93 3.84 -4.94
CA ILE A 162 7.36 3.82 -5.28
C ILE A 162 7.76 5.08 -6.05
N GLY A 163 7.16 5.34 -7.20
CA GLY A 163 7.49 6.54 -8.01
C GLY A 163 6.93 7.82 -7.41
N VAL A 164 5.62 7.83 -7.11
CA VAL A 164 4.92 9.01 -6.59
C VAL A 164 5.44 9.40 -5.20
N GLY A 165 5.81 8.43 -4.37
CA GLY A 165 6.35 8.68 -3.03
C GLY A 165 7.71 9.37 -3.06
N ASN A 166 8.59 9.01 -4.00
CA ASN A 166 9.88 9.69 -4.19
C ASN A 166 9.66 11.14 -4.63
N LEU A 167 8.86 11.36 -5.68
CA LEU A 167 8.55 12.71 -6.15
C LEU A 167 7.92 13.58 -5.04
N PHE A 168 6.90 13.06 -4.36
CA PHE A 168 6.24 13.82 -3.30
C PHE A 168 7.15 14.05 -2.09
N GLY A 169 8.03 13.09 -1.77
CA GLY A 169 9.01 13.23 -0.69
C GLY A 169 9.98 14.38 -0.95
N GLU A 170 10.53 14.44 -2.15
CA GLU A 170 11.42 15.52 -2.60
C GLU A 170 10.68 16.86 -2.60
N GLN A 171 9.54 16.94 -3.28
CA GLN A 171 8.83 18.20 -3.44
C GLN A 171 8.24 18.74 -2.13
N ILE A 172 7.81 17.89 -1.19
CA ILE A 172 7.32 18.37 0.12
C ILE A 172 8.47 18.88 0.99
N ALA A 173 9.68 18.34 0.84
CA ALA A 173 10.87 18.85 1.53
C ALA A 173 11.28 20.24 0.99
N ILE A 174 11.28 20.43 -0.33
CA ILE A 174 11.53 21.72 -0.99
C ILE A 174 10.49 22.75 -0.52
N LYS A 175 9.19 22.38 -0.56
CA LYS A 175 8.11 23.24 -0.08
C LYS A 175 8.27 23.60 1.41
N ALA A 176 8.69 22.64 2.23
CA ALA A 176 8.98 22.89 3.64
C ALA A 176 10.18 23.83 3.85
N SER A 177 11.08 23.94 2.87
CA SER A 177 12.19 24.92 2.87
C SER A 177 11.76 26.32 2.41
N ASN A 178 10.47 26.53 2.12
CA ASN A 178 9.87 27.75 1.58
C ASN A 178 10.33 28.05 0.13
N GLU A 179 10.66 26.99 -0.61
CA GLU A 179 10.99 27.05 -2.03
C GLU A 179 9.80 26.52 -2.86
N ASN A 180 9.75 26.88 -4.14
CA ASN A 180 8.73 26.43 -5.08
C ASN A 180 9.38 25.91 -6.35
N THR A 181 8.74 24.91 -6.98
CA THR A 181 9.16 24.31 -8.24
C THR A 181 7.95 24.14 -9.16
N LYS A 182 8.18 23.93 -10.45
CA LYS A 182 7.11 23.58 -11.40
C LYS A 182 6.37 22.30 -10.99
N GLU A 183 7.08 21.35 -10.43
CA GLU A 183 6.52 20.08 -9.93
C GLU A 183 5.55 20.33 -8.78
N ILE A 184 5.88 21.21 -7.84
CA ILE A 184 4.97 21.61 -6.74
C ILE A 184 3.70 22.24 -7.32
N GLU A 185 3.81 23.14 -8.27
CA GLU A 185 2.66 23.79 -8.90
C GLU A 185 1.74 22.77 -9.59
N VAL A 186 2.32 21.82 -10.34
CA VAL A 186 1.57 20.73 -10.98
C VAL A 186 0.91 19.82 -9.96
N ILE A 187 1.60 19.47 -8.87
CA ILE A 187 1.04 18.62 -7.81
C ILE A 187 -0.12 19.33 -7.11
N GLU A 188 0.00 20.63 -6.82
CA GLU A 188 -1.01 21.42 -6.12
C GLU A 188 -2.23 21.75 -6.99
N ALA A 189 -2.05 21.83 -8.31
CA ALA A 189 -3.14 22.00 -9.28
C ALA A 189 -4.02 20.75 -9.44
N ARG A 190 -3.59 19.59 -8.92
CA ARG A 190 -4.36 18.34 -9.01
C ARG A 190 -5.57 18.35 -8.08
N ASN A 191 -6.54 17.50 -8.41
CA ASN A 191 -7.70 17.28 -7.55
C ASN A 191 -7.27 16.86 -6.14
N LYS A 192 -7.88 17.46 -5.13
CA LYS A 192 -7.68 17.10 -3.73
C LYS A 192 -8.53 15.87 -3.34
N PRO A 193 -8.13 15.13 -2.31
CA PRO A 193 -8.94 14.06 -1.75
C PRO A 193 -10.35 14.55 -1.36
N THR A 194 -11.36 13.75 -1.70
CA THR A 194 -12.75 14.04 -1.34
C THR A 194 -13.10 13.47 0.03
N TRP A 195 -14.04 14.11 0.71
CA TRP A 195 -14.51 13.71 2.03
C TRP A 195 -15.07 12.28 2.04
N LEU A 196 -14.88 11.58 3.14
CA LEU A 196 -15.31 10.24 3.43
C LEU A 196 -16.33 10.22 4.57
N PRO A 197 -17.40 9.41 4.50
CA PRO A 197 -18.36 9.28 5.58
C PRO A 197 -17.70 8.73 6.86
N PRO A 198 -18.27 9.02 8.04
CA PRO A 198 -17.78 8.48 9.30
C PRO A 198 -18.02 6.96 9.41
N GLN A 199 -17.37 6.33 10.40
CA GLN A 199 -17.67 4.95 10.77
C GLN A 199 -19.09 4.85 11.36
N PRO A 200 -19.85 3.75 11.14
CA PRO A 200 -19.44 2.52 10.45
C PRO A 200 -19.65 2.54 8.91
N PHE A 201 -20.26 3.61 8.37
CA PHE A 201 -20.65 3.69 6.95
C PHE A 201 -19.46 3.56 6.00
N LEU A 202 -18.31 4.13 6.36
CA LEU A 202 -17.09 4.00 5.57
C LEU A 202 -16.68 2.53 5.43
N ASN A 203 -16.61 1.79 6.53
CA ASN A 203 -16.22 0.38 6.50
C ASN A 203 -17.21 -0.47 5.70
N LEU A 204 -18.50 -0.24 5.84
CA LEU A 204 -19.51 -0.94 5.07
C LEU A 204 -19.35 -0.67 3.57
N GLY A 205 -19.21 0.59 3.17
CA GLY A 205 -19.02 0.97 1.77
C GLY A 205 -17.74 0.40 1.18
N VAL A 206 -16.61 0.44 1.91
CA VAL A 206 -15.34 -0.13 1.45
C VAL A 206 -15.45 -1.66 1.32
N LYS A 207 -16.02 -2.36 2.30
CA LYS A 207 -16.21 -3.83 2.24
C LYS A 207 -17.07 -4.23 1.03
N THR A 208 -18.21 -3.57 0.82
CA THR A 208 -19.08 -3.83 -0.33
C THR A 208 -18.34 -3.61 -1.65
N ARG A 209 -17.61 -2.50 -1.76
CA ARG A 209 -16.81 -2.22 -2.95
C ARG A 209 -15.73 -3.29 -3.20
N LEU A 210 -15.03 -3.73 -2.17
CA LEU A 210 -14.01 -4.78 -2.29
C LEU A 210 -14.62 -6.13 -2.72
N ILE A 211 -15.80 -6.51 -2.20
CA ILE A 211 -16.53 -7.71 -2.63
C ILE A 211 -16.88 -7.62 -4.12
N TYR A 212 -17.43 -6.50 -4.55
CA TYR A 212 -17.77 -6.26 -5.94
C TYR A 212 -16.57 -6.33 -6.87
N GLU A 213 -15.46 -5.66 -6.50
CA GLU A 213 -14.23 -5.70 -7.29
C GLU A 213 -13.61 -7.11 -7.34
N ARG A 214 -13.70 -7.87 -6.25
CA ARG A 214 -13.25 -9.27 -6.21
C ARG A 214 -14.08 -10.15 -7.13
N PHE A 215 -15.39 -9.97 -7.16
CA PHE A 215 -16.27 -10.68 -8.10
C PHE A 215 -15.87 -10.37 -9.54
N LYS A 216 -15.62 -9.12 -9.88
CA LYS A 216 -15.15 -8.72 -11.21
C LYS A 216 -13.78 -9.29 -11.59
N ALA A 217 -12.88 -9.42 -10.60
CA ALA A 217 -11.53 -9.91 -10.80
C ALA A 217 -11.39 -11.44 -10.73
N ARG A 218 -12.48 -12.19 -10.62
CA ARG A 218 -12.47 -13.66 -10.36
C ARG A 218 -11.63 -14.48 -11.34
N SER A 219 -11.48 -14.01 -12.58
CA SER A 219 -10.61 -14.64 -13.59
C SER A 219 -9.12 -14.30 -13.41
N GLU A 220 -8.80 -13.24 -12.67
CA GLU A 220 -7.45 -12.73 -12.44
C GLU A 220 -6.89 -13.07 -11.04
N ILE A 221 -7.69 -13.77 -10.19
CA ILE A 221 -7.31 -14.12 -8.80
C ILE A 221 -6.51 -15.43 -8.76
#